data_96ddc87403740469bc373aae5a3aef4b
#
_entry.id   96ddc87403740469bc373aae5a3aef4b
#
_cell.length_a   1.000
_cell.length_b   1.000
_cell.length_c   1.000
_cell.angle_alpha   90.00
_cell.angle_beta   90.00
_cell.angle_gamma   90.00
#
_symmetry.space_group_name_H-M   'P 1'
#
loop_
_entity.id
_entity.type
_entity.pdbx_description
1 polymer ?
#
loop_
_entity_poly.entity_id
_entity_poly.type
_entity_poly.pdbx_seq_one_letter_code
_entity_poly.pdbx_strand_id
1 'polypeptide(L)'
;MNPSNPTPLTAPPSARTALVTGGMGGLGEAIAGALHDAGHTVLVTHSPRNDRVAQWLQQQAAGGREFTAYSVDVADFDSCTQLAERIRRDGHAVDILVNNAGITRDASLRKLTQPNWSAVLRTNLDSVFNVSKPFCEAMVERGWGRIVNISSVNGSKGAFGQTHYAAAKAGMHGFTKALALEVAKKGVTVNSVSPGYLATKMVMAVPKDVLESQILPQIPVGRLGRPDEIAALVAFICSEAAGFMTGANVAMNGGQHMS
;
A
#
# COMPACT_ATOMS: atom_id res chain seq x y z
N MET A 1 -10.23 0.09 -35.47
CA MET A 1 -9.31 0.32 -34.33
C MET A 1 -8.12 -0.59 -34.56
N ASN A 2 -6.95 -0.01 -34.83
CA ASN A 2 -5.74 -0.79 -35.05
C ASN A 2 -5.28 -1.37 -33.71
N PRO A 3 -5.08 -2.68 -33.53
CA PRO A 3 -4.50 -3.21 -32.32
C PRO A 3 -3.04 -2.73 -32.30
N SER A 4 -2.75 -1.77 -31.42
CA SER A 4 -1.37 -1.38 -31.14
C SER A 4 -0.59 -2.64 -30.77
N ASN A 5 0.51 -2.91 -31.47
CA ASN A 5 1.42 -4.01 -31.18
C ASN A 5 1.76 -4.01 -29.68
N PRO A 6 1.56 -5.11 -28.95
CA PRO A 6 1.88 -5.13 -27.53
C PRO A 6 3.38 -4.88 -27.37
N THR A 7 3.75 -3.95 -26.50
CA THR A 7 5.15 -3.71 -26.11
C THR A 7 5.74 -5.04 -25.63
N PRO A 8 6.91 -5.45 -26.13
CA PRO A 8 7.53 -6.70 -25.68
C PRO A 8 7.72 -6.68 -24.14
N LEU A 9 7.34 -7.74 -23.45
CA LEU A 9 7.49 -7.89 -21.99
C LEU A 9 8.96 -7.81 -21.51
N THR A 10 9.91 -7.83 -22.47
CA THR A 10 11.36 -7.76 -22.23
C THR A 10 11.95 -6.35 -22.35
N ALA A 11 11.16 -5.34 -22.72
CA ALA A 11 11.64 -3.96 -22.72
C ALA A 11 11.93 -3.50 -21.28
N PRO A 12 13.04 -2.79 -21.01
CA PRO A 12 13.30 -2.24 -19.70
C PRO A 12 12.12 -1.34 -19.30
N PRO A 13 11.64 -1.41 -18.03
CA PRO A 13 10.52 -0.60 -17.60
C PRO A 13 10.86 0.89 -17.81
N SER A 14 9.95 1.63 -18.40
CA SER A 14 10.08 3.10 -18.43
C SER A 14 10.07 3.61 -17.00
N ALA A 15 11.03 4.46 -16.63
CA ALA A 15 11.06 5.09 -15.31
C ALA A 15 9.74 5.83 -15.05
N ARG A 16 9.09 5.51 -13.94
CA ARG A 16 7.81 6.09 -13.49
C ARG A 16 7.99 6.76 -12.15
N THR A 17 7.08 7.65 -11.79
CA THR A 17 7.04 8.21 -10.44
C THR A 17 6.05 7.43 -9.58
N ALA A 18 6.55 6.85 -8.48
CA ALA A 18 5.76 6.11 -7.50
C ALA A 18 5.57 6.91 -6.22
N LEU A 19 4.36 6.93 -5.68
CA LEU A 19 4.03 7.47 -4.37
C LEU A 19 3.63 6.35 -3.43
N VAL A 20 4.35 6.19 -2.30
CA VAL A 20 4.04 5.19 -1.27
C VAL A 20 3.60 5.89 0.01
N THR A 21 2.33 5.74 0.39
CA THR A 21 1.86 6.33 1.65
C THR A 21 2.36 5.52 2.85
N GLY A 22 2.82 6.24 3.91
CA GLY A 22 3.46 5.57 5.04
C GLY A 22 4.75 4.85 4.65
N GLY A 23 5.48 5.35 3.66
CA GLY A 23 6.64 4.70 3.05
C GLY A 23 7.90 4.69 3.90
N MET A 24 7.89 5.26 5.11
CA MET A 24 9.07 5.38 5.96
C MET A 24 9.20 4.29 7.04
N GLY A 25 8.44 3.21 6.97
CA GLY A 25 8.54 2.16 7.97
C GLY A 25 7.90 0.85 7.59
N GLY A 26 8.38 -0.23 8.18
CA GLY A 26 7.83 -1.57 8.03
C GLY A 26 7.70 -1.99 6.57
N LEU A 27 6.48 -2.35 6.17
CA LEU A 27 6.19 -2.79 4.81
C LEU A 27 6.35 -1.64 3.80
N GLY A 28 5.97 -0.42 4.15
CA GLY A 28 6.05 0.73 3.24
C GLY A 28 7.48 1.03 2.79
N GLU A 29 8.46 0.89 3.69
CA GLU A 29 9.89 1.06 3.37
C GLU A 29 10.37 -0.03 2.40
N ALA A 30 9.98 -1.29 2.61
CA ALA A 30 10.32 -2.38 1.70
C ALA A 30 9.71 -2.16 0.31
N ILE A 31 8.45 -1.71 0.23
CA ILE A 31 7.78 -1.39 -1.04
C ILE A 31 8.48 -0.23 -1.75
N ALA A 32 8.80 0.86 -1.02
CA ALA A 32 9.53 1.99 -1.59
C ALA A 32 10.89 1.56 -2.15
N GLY A 33 11.62 0.72 -1.41
CA GLY A 33 12.88 0.15 -1.86
C GLY A 33 12.75 -0.69 -3.13
N ALA A 34 11.79 -1.60 -3.18
CA ALA A 34 11.58 -2.46 -4.36
C ALA A 34 11.18 -1.66 -5.62
N LEU A 35 10.39 -0.61 -5.47
CA LEU A 35 10.04 0.27 -6.59
C LEU A 35 11.24 1.11 -7.04
N HIS A 36 12.08 1.59 -6.13
CA HIS A 36 13.34 2.26 -6.46
C HIS A 36 14.30 1.32 -7.20
N ASP A 37 14.48 0.10 -6.69
CA ASP A 37 15.35 -0.91 -7.28
C ASP A 37 14.85 -1.36 -8.68
N ALA A 38 13.54 -1.20 -8.96
CA ALA A 38 12.94 -1.36 -10.27
C ALA A 38 13.14 -0.16 -11.22
N GLY A 39 13.86 0.88 -10.78
CA GLY A 39 14.22 2.06 -11.58
C GLY A 39 13.21 3.19 -11.57
N HIS A 40 12.27 3.20 -10.61
CA HIS A 40 11.29 4.27 -10.47
C HIS A 40 11.81 5.42 -9.58
N THR A 41 11.38 6.65 -9.86
CA THR A 41 11.47 7.75 -8.90
C THR A 41 10.46 7.51 -7.80
N VAL A 42 10.90 7.47 -6.53
CA VAL A 42 10.01 7.11 -5.43
C VAL A 42 9.83 8.28 -4.46
N LEU A 43 8.58 8.65 -4.30
CA LEU A 43 8.10 9.60 -3.30
C LEU A 43 7.47 8.81 -2.14
N VAL A 44 7.77 9.20 -0.92
CA VAL A 44 7.17 8.57 0.28
C VAL A 44 6.41 9.59 1.09
N THR A 45 5.38 9.13 1.81
CA THR A 45 4.74 10.03 2.78
C THR A 45 4.94 9.56 4.21
N HIS A 46 4.86 10.53 5.11
CA HIS A 46 4.88 10.31 6.55
C HIS A 46 3.82 11.17 7.26
N SER A 47 3.44 10.75 8.47
CA SER A 47 2.58 11.54 9.34
C SER A 47 3.25 12.87 9.70
N PRO A 48 2.49 13.99 9.84
CA PRO A 48 3.02 15.27 10.32
C PRO A 48 3.75 15.20 11.67
N ARG A 49 3.46 14.16 12.47
CA ARG A 49 4.10 13.94 13.79
C ARG A 49 5.42 13.15 13.73
N ASN A 50 5.88 12.77 12.53
CA ASN A 50 7.11 12.00 12.39
C ASN A 50 8.32 12.95 12.45
N ASP A 51 9.12 12.83 13.48
CA ASP A 51 10.34 13.62 13.75
C ASP A 51 11.64 13.00 13.23
N ARG A 52 11.56 11.75 12.67
CA ARG A 52 12.75 10.99 12.20
C ARG A 52 12.97 11.06 10.69
N VAL A 53 12.33 11.99 10.00
CA VAL A 53 12.36 12.07 8.53
C VAL A 53 13.78 12.26 8.01
N ALA A 54 14.51 13.25 8.52
CA ALA A 54 15.87 13.54 8.07
C ALA A 54 16.84 12.37 8.31
N GLN A 55 16.74 11.74 9.48
CA GLN A 55 17.56 10.56 9.82
C GLN A 55 17.25 9.39 8.89
N TRP A 56 15.98 9.14 8.61
CA TRP A 56 15.56 8.05 7.72
C TRP A 56 16.07 8.28 6.29
N LEU A 57 15.90 9.50 5.73
CA LEU A 57 16.40 9.85 4.41
C LEU A 57 17.92 9.66 4.30
N GLN A 58 18.66 10.08 5.33
CA GLN A 58 20.11 9.88 5.38
C GLN A 58 20.49 8.39 5.38
N GLN A 59 19.76 7.57 6.14
CA GLN A 59 20.00 6.11 6.17
C GLN A 59 19.71 5.47 4.81
N GLN A 60 18.66 5.87 4.12
CA GLN A 60 18.32 5.36 2.78
C GLN A 60 19.39 5.79 1.75
N ALA A 61 19.81 7.04 1.77
CA ALA A 61 20.87 7.56 0.89
C ALA A 61 22.20 6.84 1.11
N ALA A 62 22.56 6.54 2.35
CA ALA A 62 23.74 5.74 2.66
C ALA A 62 23.65 4.30 2.13
N GLY A 63 22.43 3.79 1.94
CA GLY A 63 22.13 2.51 1.29
C GLY A 63 21.98 2.59 -0.23
N GLY A 64 22.26 3.75 -0.85
CA GLY A 64 22.16 3.96 -2.30
C GLY A 64 20.73 4.21 -2.82
N ARG A 65 19.78 4.55 -1.94
CA ARG A 65 18.38 4.84 -2.32
C ARG A 65 18.03 6.29 -2.04
N GLU A 66 17.61 6.99 -3.06
CA GLU A 66 17.18 8.39 -2.96
C GLU A 66 15.64 8.48 -2.97
N PHE A 67 15.09 9.05 -1.91
CA PHE A 67 13.65 9.27 -1.75
C PHE A 67 13.34 10.74 -1.47
N THR A 68 12.20 11.21 -2.00
CA THR A 68 11.61 12.48 -1.58
C THR A 68 10.47 12.20 -0.61
N ALA A 69 10.49 12.86 0.56
CA ALA A 69 9.51 12.63 1.62
C ALA A 69 8.55 13.81 1.76
N TYR A 70 7.24 13.51 1.85
CA TYR A 70 6.17 14.48 2.02
C TYR A 70 5.39 14.21 3.31
N SER A 71 5.12 15.29 4.05
CA SER A 71 4.22 15.24 5.20
C SER A 71 2.77 15.29 4.75
N VAL A 72 1.92 14.36 5.26
CA VAL A 72 0.47 14.36 5.01
C VAL A 72 -0.28 13.66 6.14
N ASP A 73 -1.46 14.16 6.48
CA ASP A 73 -2.48 13.39 7.21
C ASP A 73 -3.40 12.73 6.18
N VAL A 74 -3.22 11.43 5.96
CA VAL A 74 -4.03 10.69 4.98
C VAL A 74 -5.50 10.57 5.38
N ALA A 75 -5.84 10.80 6.65
CA ALA A 75 -7.21 10.81 7.15
C ALA A 75 -7.94 12.14 6.87
N ASP A 76 -7.25 13.12 6.30
CA ASP A 76 -7.77 14.44 5.96
C ASP A 76 -7.72 14.66 4.44
N PHE A 77 -8.89 14.90 3.84
CA PHE A 77 -9.00 15.05 2.38
C PHE A 77 -8.27 16.30 1.86
N ASP A 78 -8.36 17.41 2.57
CA ASP A 78 -7.72 18.67 2.14
C ASP A 78 -6.19 18.55 2.23
N SER A 79 -5.67 17.86 3.27
CA SER A 79 -4.25 17.52 3.38
C SER A 79 -3.77 16.68 2.18
N CYS A 80 -4.58 15.72 1.72
CA CYS A 80 -4.25 14.89 0.56
C CYS A 80 -4.31 15.68 -0.76
N THR A 81 -5.26 16.58 -0.91
CA THR A 81 -5.34 17.49 -2.07
C THR A 81 -4.13 18.41 -2.13
N GLN A 82 -3.75 19.04 -1.01
CA GLN A 82 -2.55 19.85 -0.90
C GLN A 82 -1.26 19.06 -1.17
N LEU A 83 -1.20 17.77 -0.77
CA LEU A 83 -0.10 16.89 -1.11
C LEU A 83 0.05 16.74 -2.63
N ALA A 84 -1.03 16.48 -3.35
CA ALA A 84 -1.00 16.33 -4.81
C ALA A 84 -0.56 17.62 -5.50
N GLU A 85 -1.01 18.78 -5.02
CA GLU A 85 -0.59 20.08 -5.53
C GLU A 85 0.90 20.35 -5.29
N ARG A 86 1.43 19.99 -4.11
CA ARG A 86 2.87 20.12 -3.82
C ARG A 86 3.70 19.22 -4.73
N ILE A 87 3.36 17.94 -4.85
CA ILE A 87 4.06 16.98 -5.70
C ILE A 87 4.09 17.47 -7.15
N ARG A 88 2.97 17.98 -7.67
CA ARG A 88 2.89 18.56 -9.03
C ARG A 88 3.76 19.82 -9.17
N ARG A 89 3.77 20.70 -8.18
CA ARG A 89 4.58 21.92 -8.16
C ARG A 89 6.08 21.62 -8.15
N ASP A 90 6.45 20.52 -7.48
CA ASP A 90 7.83 20.03 -7.44
C ASP A 90 8.23 19.28 -8.73
N GLY A 91 7.36 19.26 -9.75
CA GLY A 91 7.64 18.72 -11.08
C GLY A 91 7.40 17.21 -11.21
N HIS A 92 6.71 16.58 -10.25
CA HIS A 92 6.44 15.15 -10.30
C HIS A 92 5.02 14.85 -10.79
N ALA A 93 4.90 13.84 -11.66
CA ALA A 93 3.63 13.26 -12.10
C ALA A 93 3.54 11.82 -11.57
N VAL A 94 2.70 11.58 -10.56
CA VAL A 94 2.55 10.24 -9.96
C VAL A 94 1.86 9.30 -10.94
N ASP A 95 2.54 8.21 -11.29
CA ASP A 95 2.06 7.13 -12.16
C ASP A 95 1.68 5.88 -11.37
N ILE A 96 2.37 5.63 -10.25
CA ILE A 96 2.17 4.50 -9.36
C ILE A 96 1.77 5.05 -8.00
N LEU A 97 0.62 4.60 -7.48
CA LEU A 97 0.16 4.94 -6.13
C LEU A 97 0.03 3.68 -5.29
N VAL A 98 0.75 3.62 -4.16
CA VAL A 98 0.60 2.56 -3.17
C VAL A 98 -0.02 3.11 -1.89
N ASN A 99 -1.28 2.80 -1.65
CA ASN A 99 -2.01 3.11 -0.42
C ASN A 99 -1.62 2.09 0.67
N ASN A 100 -0.54 2.40 1.40
CA ASN A 100 0.00 1.52 2.45
C ASN A 100 -0.19 2.08 3.87
N ALA A 101 -0.40 3.39 4.03
CA ALA A 101 -0.61 3.99 5.35
C ALA A 101 -1.76 3.30 6.11
N GLY A 102 -1.54 3.01 7.38
CA GLY A 102 -2.55 2.36 8.20
C GLY A 102 -2.15 2.27 9.67
N ILE A 103 -3.15 2.09 10.52
CA ILE A 103 -2.99 1.93 11.97
C ILE A 103 -3.85 0.77 12.48
N THR A 104 -3.50 0.26 13.67
CA THR A 104 -4.35 -0.64 14.47
C THR A 104 -4.68 0.01 15.82
N ARG A 105 -5.79 -0.40 16.43
CA ARG A 105 -6.24 -0.02 17.77
C ARG A 105 -7.02 -1.18 18.37
N ASP A 106 -6.37 -2.35 18.44
CA ASP A 106 -6.99 -3.63 18.75
C ASP A 106 -7.69 -3.62 20.10
N ALA A 107 -8.98 -3.96 20.08
CA ALA A 107 -9.82 -4.10 21.25
C ALA A 107 -11.04 -4.97 20.92
N SER A 108 -11.50 -5.79 21.88
CA SER A 108 -12.79 -6.46 21.73
C SER A 108 -13.92 -5.43 21.57
N LEU A 109 -15.00 -5.76 20.87
CA LEU A 109 -16.11 -4.83 20.62
C LEU A 109 -16.62 -4.18 21.92
N ARG A 110 -16.65 -4.93 23.02
CA ARG A 110 -17.06 -4.43 24.35
C ARG A 110 -16.15 -3.29 24.87
N LYS A 111 -14.85 -3.31 24.52
CA LYS A 111 -13.85 -2.33 24.98
C LYS A 111 -13.51 -1.29 23.91
N LEU A 112 -13.94 -1.50 22.68
CA LEU A 112 -13.65 -0.61 21.56
C LEU A 112 -14.41 0.70 21.75
N THR A 113 -13.67 1.81 21.74
CA THR A 113 -14.26 3.14 21.85
C THR A 113 -14.57 3.71 20.46
N GLN A 114 -15.60 4.59 20.39
CA GLN A 114 -15.95 5.26 19.16
C GLN A 114 -14.78 6.07 18.55
N PRO A 115 -13.95 6.80 19.33
CA PRO A 115 -12.77 7.47 18.76
C PRO A 115 -11.76 6.49 18.13
N ASN A 116 -11.51 5.32 18.71
CA ASN A 116 -10.61 4.32 18.15
C ASN A 116 -11.20 3.69 16.89
N TRP A 117 -12.51 3.41 16.87
CA TRP A 117 -13.22 2.96 15.68
C TRP A 117 -13.03 3.97 14.54
N SER A 118 -13.37 5.25 14.77
CA SER A 118 -13.27 6.29 13.76
C SER A 118 -11.83 6.53 13.29
N ALA A 119 -10.87 6.52 14.20
CA ALA A 119 -9.46 6.70 13.84
C ALA A 119 -8.98 5.61 12.87
N VAL A 120 -9.37 4.33 13.11
CA VAL A 120 -8.98 3.23 12.23
C VAL A 120 -9.69 3.30 10.88
N LEU A 121 -10.99 3.61 10.83
CA LEU A 121 -11.70 3.74 9.56
C LEU A 121 -11.14 4.90 8.73
N ARG A 122 -10.96 6.06 9.33
CA ARG A 122 -10.42 7.24 8.64
C ARG A 122 -9.02 7.00 8.08
N THR A 123 -8.14 6.39 8.88
CA THR A 123 -6.76 6.17 8.43
C THR A 123 -6.62 5.00 7.44
N ASN A 124 -7.40 3.92 7.60
CA ASN A 124 -7.22 2.73 6.78
C ASN A 124 -8.17 2.64 5.59
N LEU A 125 -9.35 3.28 5.61
CA LEU A 125 -10.33 3.21 4.54
C LEU A 125 -10.56 4.55 3.86
N ASP A 126 -10.93 5.61 4.62
CA ASP A 126 -11.18 6.91 4.01
C ASP A 126 -9.93 7.45 3.31
N SER A 127 -8.74 7.16 3.86
CA SER A 127 -7.46 7.50 3.25
C SER A 127 -7.28 6.98 1.83
N VAL A 128 -7.82 5.78 1.54
CA VAL A 128 -7.72 5.20 0.19
C VAL A 128 -8.44 6.07 -0.83
N PHE A 129 -9.61 6.59 -0.47
CA PHE A 129 -10.32 7.58 -1.29
C PHE A 129 -9.58 8.92 -1.30
N ASN A 130 -9.24 9.45 -0.12
CA ASN A 130 -8.62 10.77 0.03
C ASN A 130 -7.36 10.92 -0.81
N VAL A 131 -6.51 9.88 -0.82
CA VAL A 131 -5.26 9.89 -1.58
C VAL A 131 -5.50 9.53 -3.05
N SER A 132 -6.34 8.53 -3.35
CA SER A 132 -6.53 8.11 -4.74
C SER A 132 -7.20 9.17 -5.60
N LYS A 133 -8.18 9.91 -5.06
CA LYS A 133 -8.97 10.89 -5.81
C LYS A 133 -8.11 11.94 -6.54
N PRO A 134 -7.18 12.67 -5.90
CA PRO A 134 -6.41 13.71 -6.55
C PRO A 134 -5.34 13.18 -7.55
N PHE A 135 -4.92 11.91 -7.46
CA PHE A 135 -3.92 11.33 -8.36
C PHE A 135 -4.53 10.54 -9.52
N CYS A 136 -5.69 9.90 -9.31
CA CYS A 136 -6.32 9.03 -10.28
C CYS A 136 -6.74 9.79 -11.55
N GLU A 137 -7.28 11.00 -11.43
CA GLU A 137 -7.70 11.82 -12.58
C GLU A 137 -6.53 12.08 -13.53
N ALA A 138 -5.38 12.48 -12.99
CA ALA A 138 -4.18 12.73 -13.79
C ALA A 138 -3.62 11.44 -14.43
N MET A 139 -3.73 10.28 -13.78
CA MET A 139 -3.38 8.98 -14.38
C MET A 139 -4.30 8.66 -15.56
N VAL A 140 -5.61 8.87 -15.41
CA VAL A 140 -6.61 8.66 -16.47
C VAL A 140 -6.34 9.56 -17.68
N GLU A 141 -6.03 10.84 -17.46
CA GLU A 141 -5.70 11.79 -18.52
C GLU A 141 -4.45 11.37 -19.30
N ARG A 142 -3.44 10.84 -18.63
CA ARG A 142 -2.21 10.33 -19.26
C ARG A 142 -2.36 8.93 -19.90
N GLY A 143 -3.49 8.24 -19.67
CA GLY A 143 -3.75 6.92 -20.22
C GLY A 143 -2.90 5.79 -19.59
N TRP A 144 -2.31 6.02 -18.42
CA TRP A 144 -1.52 5.02 -17.69
C TRP A 144 -1.53 5.28 -16.18
N GLY A 145 -1.68 4.21 -15.40
CA GLY A 145 -1.58 4.29 -13.95
C GLY A 145 -1.64 2.92 -13.29
N ARG A 146 -1.07 2.85 -12.08
CA ARG A 146 -1.13 1.67 -11.19
C ARG A 146 -1.50 2.12 -9.78
N ILE A 147 -2.61 1.61 -9.27
CA ILE A 147 -3.04 1.86 -7.89
C ILE A 147 -3.04 0.52 -7.15
N VAL A 148 -2.30 0.45 -6.06
CA VAL A 148 -2.22 -0.74 -5.20
C VAL A 148 -2.63 -0.38 -3.78
N ASN A 149 -3.67 -1.05 -3.28
CA ASN A 149 -4.18 -0.87 -1.93
C ASN A 149 -3.66 -1.99 -1.03
N ILE A 150 -2.89 -1.65 0.01
CA ILE A 150 -2.39 -2.65 0.96
C ILE A 150 -3.47 -2.96 1.98
N SER A 151 -4.16 -4.06 1.76
CA SER A 151 -5.18 -4.61 2.64
C SER A 151 -4.56 -5.51 3.73
N SER A 152 -5.19 -6.59 4.07
CA SER A 152 -4.74 -7.60 5.06
C SER A 152 -5.53 -8.89 4.88
N VAL A 153 -4.93 -10.01 5.25
CA VAL A 153 -5.64 -11.27 5.42
C VAL A 153 -6.85 -11.13 6.34
N ASN A 154 -6.78 -10.21 7.32
CA ASN A 154 -7.87 -9.95 8.26
C ASN A 154 -9.06 -9.19 7.63
N GLY A 155 -8.89 -8.60 6.46
CA GLY A 155 -10.01 -8.09 5.65
C GLY A 155 -10.84 -9.21 5.02
N SER A 156 -10.27 -10.41 4.85
CA SER A 156 -10.97 -11.58 4.29
C SER A 156 -11.47 -12.53 5.39
N LYS A 157 -10.61 -12.90 6.37
CA LYS A 157 -10.98 -13.89 7.41
C LYS A 157 -11.52 -13.27 8.70
N GLY A 158 -11.32 -11.96 8.93
CA GLY A 158 -11.54 -11.32 10.22
C GLY A 158 -10.44 -11.66 11.24
N ALA A 159 -10.45 -10.96 12.39
CA ALA A 159 -9.63 -11.29 13.53
C ALA A 159 -10.30 -10.80 14.84
N PHE A 160 -10.13 -11.56 15.91
CA PHE A 160 -10.62 -11.15 17.23
C PHE A 160 -9.99 -9.80 17.64
N GLY A 161 -10.81 -8.89 18.13
CA GLY A 161 -10.36 -7.55 18.55
C GLY A 161 -10.12 -6.56 17.42
N GLN A 162 -10.42 -6.91 16.17
CA GLN A 162 -10.15 -6.08 14.98
C GLN A 162 -11.40 -5.79 14.14
N THR A 163 -12.57 -5.65 14.74
CA THR A 163 -13.81 -5.39 13.99
C THR A 163 -13.71 -4.18 13.07
N HIS A 164 -13.14 -3.07 13.55
CA HIS A 164 -12.89 -1.85 12.78
C HIS A 164 -11.80 -2.04 11.71
N TYR A 165 -10.68 -2.69 12.05
CA TYR A 165 -9.59 -2.94 11.12
C TYR A 165 -10.00 -3.88 10.00
N ALA A 166 -10.67 -4.99 10.34
CA ALA A 166 -11.20 -5.94 9.36
C ALA A 166 -12.25 -5.27 8.44
N ALA A 167 -13.15 -4.46 8.99
CA ALA A 167 -14.11 -3.70 8.21
C ALA A 167 -13.43 -2.74 7.22
N ALA A 168 -12.41 -1.98 7.67
CA ALA A 168 -11.66 -1.08 6.82
C ALA A 168 -10.92 -1.84 5.70
N LYS A 169 -10.23 -2.94 6.04
CA LYS A 169 -9.47 -3.73 5.07
C LYS A 169 -10.37 -4.48 4.08
N ALA A 170 -11.55 -4.96 4.51
CA ALA A 170 -12.57 -5.51 3.62
C ALA A 170 -13.16 -4.42 2.70
N GLY A 171 -13.41 -3.22 3.22
CA GLY A 171 -13.88 -2.08 2.44
C GLY A 171 -12.93 -1.69 1.29
N MET A 172 -11.62 -1.85 1.49
CA MET A 172 -10.63 -1.64 0.42
C MET A 172 -10.86 -2.58 -0.76
N HIS A 173 -11.30 -3.83 -0.55
CA HIS A 173 -11.58 -4.77 -1.64
C HIS A 173 -12.75 -4.29 -2.49
N GLY A 174 -13.81 -3.76 -1.85
CA GLY A 174 -14.95 -3.14 -2.56
C GLY A 174 -14.52 -1.92 -3.36
N PHE A 175 -13.78 -1.00 -2.72
CA PHE A 175 -13.23 0.19 -3.38
C PHE A 175 -12.36 -0.18 -4.60
N THR A 176 -11.45 -1.15 -4.42
CA THR A 176 -10.56 -1.63 -5.49
C THR A 176 -11.34 -2.11 -6.70
N LYS A 177 -12.36 -2.95 -6.50
CA LYS A 177 -13.19 -3.50 -7.58
C LYS A 177 -13.99 -2.43 -8.30
N ALA A 178 -14.61 -1.52 -7.55
CA ALA A 178 -15.43 -0.45 -8.13
C ALA A 178 -14.57 0.51 -8.95
N LEU A 179 -13.46 1.02 -8.39
CA LEU A 179 -12.57 1.93 -9.10
C LEU A 179 -11.93 1.27 -10.33
N ALA A 180 -11.58 -0.02 -10.26
CA ALA A 180 -11.06 -0.76 -11.40
C ALA A 180 -12.02 -0.73 -12.60
N LEU A 181 -13.33 -0.89 -12.37
CA LEU A 181 -14.35 -0.81 -13.43
C LEU A 181 -14.43 0.57 -14.08
N GLU A 182 -14.23 1.63 -13.31
CA GLU A 182 -14.30 3.00 -13.79
C GLU A 182 -13.11 3.39 -14.69
N VAL A 183 -11.90 2.87 -14.36
CA VAL A 183 -10.65 3.39 -14.96
C VAL A 183 -9.92 2.39 -15.86
N ALA A 184 -10.33 1.12 -15.91
CA ALA A 184 -9.63 0.08 -16.70
C ALA A 184 -9.49 0.45 -18.19
N LYS A 185 -10.56 0.95 -18.82
CA LYS A 185 -10.54 1.39 -20.22
C LYS A 185 -9.66 2.63 -20.48
N LYS A 186 -9.19 3.26 -19.41
CA LYS A 186 -8.32 4.44 -19.45
C LYS A 186 -6.85 4.10 -19.16
N GLY A 187 -6.48 2.81 -19.20
CA GLY A 187 -5.11 2.35 -18.99
C GLY A 187 -4.65 2.34 -17.53
N VAL A 188 -5.56 2.52 -16.58
CA VAL A 188 -5.25 2.49 -15.14
C VAL A 188 -5.71 1.16 -14.56
N THR A 189 -4.83 0.47 -13.82
CA THR A 189 -5.20 -0.72 -13.06
C THR A 189 -5.28 -0.43 -11.57
N VAL A 190 -6.22 -1.08 -10.88
CA VAL A 190 -6.43 -0.93 -9.44
C VAL A 190 -6.51 -2.31 -8.81
N ASN A 191 -5.59 -2.62 -7.90
CA ASN A 191 -5.53 -3.92 -7.24
C ASN A 191 -5.33 -3.75 -5.73
N SER A 192 -5.68 -4.76 -4.97
CA SER A 192 -5.32 -4.87 -3.55
C SER A 192 -4.39 -6.05 -3.30
N VAL A 193 -3.50 -5.89 -2.33
CA VAL A 193 -2.67 -6.97 -1.79
C VAL A 193 -3.10 -7.23 -0.36
N SER A 194 -3.30 -8.49 0.00
CA SER A 194 -3.70 -8.94 1.34
C SER A 194 -2.58 -9.76 1.99
N PRO A 195 -1.60 -9.11 2.67
CA PRO A 195 -0.56 -9.80 3.40
C PRO A 195 -1.11 -10.57 4.59
N GLY A 196 -0.42 -11.66 4.95
CA GLY A 196 -0.52 -12.30 6.26
C GLY A 196 0.34 -11.61 7.32
N TYR A 197 0.70 -12.35 8.39
CA TYR A 197 1.65 -11.87 9.38
C TYR A 197 3.05 -11.76 8.80
N LEU A 198 3.63 -10.55 8.90
CA LEU A 198 4.95 -10.21 8.38
C LEU A 198 5.95 -9.96 9.50
N ALA A 199 7.21 -10.28 9.28
CA ALA A 199 8.33 -10.03 10.20
C ALA A 199 8.69 -8.53 10.24
N THR A 200 7.73 -7.70 10.65
CA THR A 200 7.93 -6.27 10.89
C THR A 200 8.37 -6.03 12.34
N LYS A 201 8.97 -4.86 12.63
CA LYS A 201 9.34 -4.48 14.00
C LYS A 201 8.20 -4.64 15.01
N MET A 202 6.94 -4.37 14.57
CA MET A 202 5.76 -4.50 15.41
C MET A 202 5.49 -5.96 15.79
N VAL A 203 5.53 -6.89 14.83
CA VAL A 203 5.28 -8.32 15.08
C VAL A 203 6.45 -8.96 15.82
N MET A 204 7.68 -8.56 15.51
CA MET A 204 8.88 -9.04 16.21
C MET A 204 9.01 -8.54 17.65
N ALA A 205 8.24 -7.54 18.07
CA ALA A 205 8.15 -7.07 19.45
C ALA A 205 7.15 -7.88 20.29
N VAL A 206 6.39 -8.79 19.68
CA VAL A 206 5.51 -9.73 20.40
C VAL A 206 6.37 -10.74 21.17
N PRO A 207 6.00 -11.11 22.42
CA PRO A 207 6.73 -12.13 23.16
C PRO A 207 6.89 -13.42 22.37
N LYS A 208 8.09 -14.03 22.46
CA LYS A 208 8.47 -15.19 21.65
C LYS A 208 7.51 -16.39 21.83
N ASP A 209 7.09 -16.63 23.05
CA ASP A 209 6.13 -17.68 23.41
C ASP A 209 4.77 -17.47 22.72
N VAL A 210 4.28 -16.22 22.66
CA VAL A 210 3.04 -15.87 21.93
C VAL A 210 3.23 -16.02 20.43
N LEU A 211 4.38 -15.60 19.89
CA LEU A 211 4.70 -15.76 18.49
C LEU A 211 4.68 -17.25 18.10
N GLU A 212 5.37 -18.10 18.86
CA GLU A 212 5.53 -19.53 18.58
C GLU A 212 4.26 -20.35 18.85
N SER A 213 3.48 -20.01 19.90
CA SER A 213 2.30 -20.80 20.30
C SER A 213 1.00 -20.32 19.66
N GLN A 214 0.88 -19.04 19.27
CA GLN A 214 -0.40 -18.47 18.79
C GLN A 214 -0.36 -17.94 17.37
N ILE A 215 0.78 -17.43 16.91
CA ILE A 215 0.87 -16.80 15.58
C ILE A 215 1.38 -17.80 14.54
N LEU A 216 2.55 -18.39 14.73
CA LEU A 216 3.15 -19.29 13.75
C LEU A 216 2.28 -20.51 13.40
N PRO A 217 1.55 -21.14 14.36
CA PRO A 217 0.66 -22.25 14.02
C PRO A 217 -0.49 -21.89 13.07
N GLN A 218 -0.83 -20.61 12.94
CA GLN A 218 -1.85 -20.14 12.00
C GLN A 218 -1.33 -19.97 10.58
N ILE A 219 -0.02 -20.14 10.35
CA ILE A 219 0.60 -19.92 9.05
C ILE A 219 1.04 -21.28 8.47
N PRO A 220 0.33 -21.87 7.50
CA PRO A 220 0.69 -23.18 6.91
C PRO A 220 2.13 -23.26 6.38
N VAL A 221 2.69 -22.17 5.87
CA VAL A 221 4.11 -22.10 5.44
C VAL A 221 5.09 -22.20 6.61
N GLY A 222 4.63 -22.08 7.86
CA GLY A 222 5.42 -22.30 9.08
C GLY A 222 6.35 -21.14 9.48
N ARG A 223 6.24 -19.97 8.84
CA ARG A 223 7.03 -18.78 9.16
C ARG A 223 6.25 -17.49 8.91
N LEU A 224 6.70 -16.41 9.50
CA LEU A 224 6.27 -15.08 9.08
C LEU A 224 6.69 -14.80 7.63
N GLY A 225 5.86 -14.06 6.89
CA GLY A 225 6.26 -13.48 5.62
C GLY A 225 7.29 -12.37 5.83
N ARG A 226 8.18 -12.18 4.87
CA ARG A 226 9.11 -11.05 4.89
C ARG A 226 8.50 -9.86 4.15
N PRO A 227 8.74 -8.61 4.62
CA PRO A 227 8.30 -7.41 3.90
C PRO A 227 8.77 -7.34 2.45
N ASP A 228 9.99 -7.85 2.15
CA ASP A 228 10.52 -7.90 0.79
C ASP A 228 9.75 -8.84 -0.14
N GLU A 229 9.13 -9.91 0.36
CA GLU A 229 8.27 -10.80 -0.44
C GLU A 229 7.02 -10.05 -0.91
N ILE A 230 6.39 -9.27 -0.03
CA ILE A 230 5.24 -8.44 -0.40
C ILE A 230 5.65 -7.30 -1.33
N ALA A 231 6.81 -6.68 -1.08
CA ALA A 231 7.34 -5.60 -1.90
C ALA A 231 7.61 -6.06 -3.34
N ALA A 232 8.16 -7.26 -3.53
CA ALA A 232 8.36 -7.86 -4.85
C ALA A 232 7.04 -8.08 -5.59
N LEU A 233 5.98 -8.55 -4.90
CA LEU A 233 4.64 -8.68 -5.48
C LEU A 233 4.08 -7.31 -5.89
N VAL A 234 4.22 -6.29 -5.03
CA VAL A 234 3.75 -4.93 -5.35
C VAL A 234 4.49 -4.37 -6.56
N ALA A 235 5.81 -4.53 -6.63
CA ALA A 235 6.60 -4.10 -7.79
C ALA A 235 6.14 -4.82 -9.09
N PHE A 236 5.84 -6.12 -9.03
CA PHE A 236 5.25 -6.85 -10.16
C PHE A 236 3.89 -6.28 -10.58
N ILE A 237 2.97 -6.05 -9.63
CA ILE A 237 1.63 -5.50 -9.92
C ILE A 237 1.73 -4.10 -10.54
N CYS A 238 2.76 -3.33 -10.20
CA CYS A 238 3.01 -2.00 -10.76
C CYS A 238 3.70 -2.02 -12.13
N SER A 239 4.19 -3.17 -12.60
CA SER A 239 4.90 -3.31 -13.87
C SER A 239 3.97 -3.33 -15.10
N GLU A 240 4.55 -3.21 -16.28
CA GLU A 240 3.84 -3.41 -17.56
C GLU A 240 3.32 -4.85 -17.70
N ALA A 241 4.06 -5.84 -17.18
CA ALA A 241 3.69 -7.25 -17.24
C ALA A 241 2.36 -7.57 -16.54
N ALA A 242 1.97 -6.75 -15.55
CA ALA A 242 0.70 -6.89 -14.83
C ALA A 242 -0.44 -6.04 -15.44
N GLY A 243 -0.28 -5.49 -16.64
CA GLY A 243 -1.26 -4.58 -17.26
C GLY A 243 -2.65 -5.17 -17.49
N PHE A 244 -2.79 -6.50 -17.49
CA PHE A 244 -4.10 -7.18 -17.58
C PHE A 244 -4.71 -7.53 -16.21
N MET A 245 -4.02 -7.23 -15.12
CA MET A 245 -4.49 -7.46 -13.76
C MET A 245 -5.16 -6.20 -13.21
N THR A 246 -6.48 -6.23 -13.01
CA THR A 246 -7.23 -5.13 -12.37
C THR A 246 -8.42 -5.67 -11.59
N GLY A 247 -8.80 -4.99 -10.50
CA GLY A 247 -9.88 -5.41 -9.61
C GLY A 247 -9.55 -6.61 -8.72
N ALA A 248 -8.32 -7.13 -8.76
CA ALA A 248 -7.92 -8.30 -8.00
C ALA A 248 -7.61 -7.95 -6.53
N ASN A 249 -7.90 -8.92 -5.65
CA ASN A 249 -7.33 -8.96 -4.30
C ASN A 249 -6.32 -10.11 -4.23
N VAL A 250 -5.03 -9.78 -4.27
CA VAL A 250 -3.95 -10.77 -4.30
C VAL A 250 -3.56 -11.15 -2.87
N ALA A 251 -3.90 -12.37 -2.46
CA ALA A 251 -3.54 -12.89 -1.16
C ALA A 251 -2.08 -13.39 -1.15
N MET A 252 -1.24 -12.85 -0.26
CA MET A 252 0.12 -13.33 -0.01
C MET A 252 0.32 -13.47 1.50
N ASN A 253 -0.18 -14.58 2.05
CA ASN A 253 -0.41 -14.75 3.48
C ASN A 253 0.11 -16.08 4.05
N GLY A 254 0.92 -16.82 3.31
CA GLY A 254 1.47 -18.11 3.76
C GLY A 254 0.42 -19.19 4.02
N GLY A 255 -0.76 -19.08 3.37
CA GLY A 255 -1.88 -20.02 3.54
C GLY A 255 -2.79 -19.71 4.72
N GLN A 256 -2.62 -18.58 5.43
CA GLN A 256 -3.48 -18.19 6.57
C GLN A 256 -4.96 -18.03 6.18
N HIS A 257 -5.23 -17.76 4.93
CA HIS A 257 -6.56 -17.72 4.33
C HIS A 257 -6.42 -18.08 2.85
N MET A 258 -7.24 -19.01 2.41
CA MET A 258 -7.35 -19.49 1.02
C MET A 258 -8.76 -19.13 0.52
N SER A 259 -8.88 -18.46 -0.61
CA SER A 259 -10.14 -18.05 -1.25
C SER A 259 -10.21 -18.52 -2.68
#